data_c18e8dd5c680ffe83e9a204c6535b7fe
#
_entry.id   c18e8dd5c680ffe83e9a204c6535b7fe
#
_cell.length_a   1.000
_cell.length_b   1.000
_cell.length_c   1.000
_cell.angle_alpha   90.00
_cell.angle_beta   90.00
_cell.angle_gamma   90.00
#
_symmetry.space_group_name_H-M   'P 1'
#
loop_
_entity.id
_entity.type
_entity.pdbx_description
1 polymer ?
#
loop_
_entity_poly.entity_id
_entity_poly.type
_entity_poly.pdbx_seq_one_letter_code
_entity_poly.pdbx_strand_id
1 'polypeptide(L)'
;MNLKKGYEGELLFDTILEMLEGNYLILNDLLLKTNNNTYQIDSLLIMSDTIFVFEVKNYEGDFIYETTSDKIYTKTKIEIVNPLIQLKRTETLLHQLLQSFGFTIKIDTSVIFVNPEFTLYQAPMELPFIFPTQINRFIKKLNAKHSKITEKHQLIADKLLSLHMRESQNSKLPKFEYEQLKKGITCEACGSFLVSDMGRSCVCKECGHIEEVSSAVIRSIKEFQLLFPNLKITTNIIYDWCQVIKYKKKIYRILERNLKMIGTNRWVVYE
;
A
#
# COMPACT_ATOMS: atom_id res chain seq x y z
N MET A 1 0.26 -0.15 -14.47
CA MET A 1 -0.54 -0.31 -13.25
C MET A 1 -0.25 0.88 -12.34
N ASN A 2 -1.26 1.53 -11.81
CA ASN A 2 -1.05 2.66 -10.91
C ASN A 2 -0.86 2.11 -9.48
N LEU A 3 0.37 2.15 -8.96
CA LEU A 3 0.72 1.65 -7.62
C LEU A 3 -0.19 2.24 -6.52
N LYS A 4 -0.51 3.53 -6.64
CA LYS A 4 -1.42 4.20 -5.70
C LYS A 4 -2.80 3.54 -5.68
N LYS A 5 -3.36 3.24 -6.86
CA LYS A 5 -4.68 2.58 -6.98
C LYS A 5 -4.66 1.14 -6.41
N GLY A 6 -3.54 0.44 -6.57
CA GLY A 6 -3.33 -0.87 -5.93
C GLY A 6 -3.41 -0.77 -4.41
N TYR A 7 -2.57 0.09 -3.84
CA TYR A 7 -2.52 0.33 -2.39
C TYR A 7 -3.87 0.80 -1.80
N GLU A 8 -4.58 1.71 -2.49
CA GLU A 8 -5.93 2.13 -2.08
C GLU A 8 -6.92 0.96 -2.02
N GLY A 9 -6.78 -0.01 -2.95
CA GLY A 9 -7.60 -1.22 -2.95
C GLY A 9 -7.30 -2.15 -1.77
N GLU A 10 -6.03 -2.34 -1.45
CA GLU A 10 -5.58 -3.12 -0.29
C GLU A 10 -6.10 -2.51 1.01
N LEU A 11 -5.92 -1.20 1.23
CA LEU A 11 -6.45 -0.49 2.40
C LEU A 11 -7.98 -0.60 2.52
N LEU A 12 -8.71 -0.52 1.40
CA LEU A 12 -10.15 -0.69 1.40
C LEU A 12 -10.53 -2.11 1.87
N PHE A 13 -9.84 -3.13 1.41
CA PHE A 13 -10.12 -4.51 1.82
C PHE A 13 -9.73 -4.75 3.28
N ASP A 14 -8.64 -4.19 3.75
CA ASP A 14 -8.24 -4.24 5.17
C ASP A 14 -9.34 -3.68 6.07
N THR A 15 -9.90 -2.51 5.72
CA THR A 15 -11.05 -1.92 6.43
C THR A 15 -12.28 -2.85 6.43
N ILE A 16 -12.50 -3.57 5.34
CA ILE A 16 -13.60 -4.56 5.25
C ILE A 16 -13.32 -5.76 6.15
N LEU A 17 -12.09 -6.26 6.21
CA LEU A 17 -11.72 -7.36 7.10
C LEU A 17 -11.81 -6.98 8.59
N GLU A 18 -11.54 -5.73 8.94
CA GLU A 18 -11.70 -5.22 10.32
C GLU A 18 -13.17 -5.26 10.80
N MET A 19 -14.14 -5.35 9.88
CA MET A 19 -15.57 -5.52 10.23
C MET A 19 -15.94 -6.97 10.57
N LEU A 20 -14.99 -7.93 10.50
CA LEU A 20 -15.24 -9.29 10.92
C LEU A 20 -15.50 -9.35 12.43
N GLU A 21 -16.46 -10.20 12.82
CA GLU A 21 -16.81 -10.44 14.20
C GLU A 21 -16.24 -11.79 14.65
N GLY A 22 -15.76 -11.87 15.89
CA GLY A 22 -15.30 -13.14 16.46
C GLY A 22 -13.80 -13.18 16.72
N ASN A 23 -13.25 -14.41 16.78
CA ASN A 23 -11.88 -14.67 17.21
C ASN A 23 -11.05 -15.15 16.01
N TYR A 24 -10.18 -14.28 15.51
CA TYR A 24 -9.32 -14.50 14.34
C TYR A 24 -8.05 -13.65 14.44
N LEU A 25 -7.08 -13.89 13.58
CA LEU A 25 -5.89 -13.04 13.42
C LEU A 25 -5.81 -12.58 11.95
N ILE A 26 -5.56 -11.29 11.75
CA ILE A 26 -5.33 -10.70 10.42
C ILE A 26 -3.88 -10.25 10.33
N LEU A 27 -3.23 -10.57 9.23
CA LEU A 27 -1.89 -10.13 8.89
C LEU A 27 -1.94 -9.52 7.48
N ASN A 28 -1.61 -8.25 7.35
CA ASN A 28 -1.65 -7.52 6.09
C ASN A 28 -0.24 -7.24 5.59
N ASP A 29 -0.09 -7.13 4.26
CA ASP A 29 1.15 -6.75 3.57
C ASP A 29 2.37 -7.59 3.99
N LEU A 30 2.23 -8.92 3.97
CA LEU A 30 3.33 -9.82 4.34
C LEU A 30 4.26 -10.05 3.14
N LEU A 31 5.50 -9.58 3.23
CA LEU A 31 6.56 -9.91 2.28
C LEU A 31 7.41 -11.05 2.84
N LEU A 32 7.32 -12.23 2.23
CA LEU A 32 7.94 -13.46 2.71
C LEU A 32 8.92 -14.03 1.68
N LYS A 33 9.84 -14.88 2.16
CA LYS A 33 10.79 -15.60 1.31
C LYS A 33 10.79 -17.09 1.64
N THR A 34 10.62 -17.94 0.62
CA THR A 34 10.68 -19.39 0.73
C THR A 34 11.46 -19.95 -0.46
N ASN A 35 12.45 -20.84 -0.22
CA ASN A 35 13.26 -21.47 -1.27
C ASN A 35 13.82 -20.45 -2.30
N ASN A 36 14.39 -19.33 -1.82
CA ASN A 36 14.88 -18.20 -2.62
C ASN A 36 13.82 -17.44 -3.44
N ASN A 37 12.54 -17.78 -3.32
CA ASN A 37 11.44 -17.04 -3.94
C ASN A 37 10.85 -16.05 -2.95
N THR A 38 10.81 -14.79 -3.34
CA THR A 38 10.10 -13.74 -2.60
C THR A 38 8.68 -13.62 -3.13
N TYR A 39 7.70 -13.48 -2.23
CA TYR A 39 6.29 -13.29 -2.56
C TYR A 39 5.63 -12.41 -1.51
N GLN A 40 4.61 -11.70 -1.93
CA GLN A 40 3.79 -10.84 -1.07
C GLN A 40 2.42 -11.48 -0.88
N ILE A 41 1.84 -11.26 0.27
CA ILE A 41 0.46 -11.60 0.60
C ILE A 41 -0.20 -10.29 0.99
N ASP A 42 -1.20 -9.85 0.22
CA ASP A 42 -1.89 -8.59 0.48
C ASP A 42 -2.61 -8.67 1.82
N SER A 43 -3.44 -9.70 2.05
CA SER A 43 -4.09 -9.93 3.35
C SER A 43 -4.19 -11.42 3.65
N LEU A 44 -3.97 -11.79 4.92
CA LEU A 44 -4.05 -13.16 5.44
C LEU A 44 -4.92 -13.18 6.70
N LEU A 45 -5.90 -14.09 6.73
CA LEU A 45 -6.81 -14.27 7.86
C LEU A 45 -6.64 -15.69 8.43
N ILE A 46 -6.30 -15.81 9.71
CA ILE A 46 -6.19 -17.08 10.42
C ILE A 46 -7.46 -17.31 11.24
N MET A 47 -8.14 -18.41 10.96
CA MET A 47 -9.27 -18.92 11.75
C MET A 47 -8.94 -20.31 12.33
N SER A 48 -9.86 -20.93 13.07
CA SER A 48 -9.62 -22.20 13.76
C SER A 48 -9.03 -23.32 12.91
N ASP A 49 -9.49 -23.48 11.70
CA ASP A 49 -9.20 -24.63 10.84
C ASP A 49 -8.58 -24.24 9.49
N THR A 50 -8.58 -22.96 9.17
CA THR A 50 -8.25 -22.48 7.84
C THR A 50 -7.50 -21.15 7.90
N ILE A 51 -6.45 -21.04 7.12
CA ILE A 51 -5.83 -19.77 6.76
C ILE A 51 -6.41 -19.33 5.41
N PHE A 52 -7.02 -18.17 5.38
CA PHE A 52 -7.46 -17.54 4.14
C PHE A 52 -6.39 -16.59 3.65
N VAL A 53 -6.06 -16.69 2.36
CA VAL A 53 -5.11 -15.81 1.69
C VAL A 53 -5.86 -15.04 0.63
N PHE A 54 -5.73 -13.73 0.64
CA PHE A 54 -6.41 -12.83 -0.27
C PHE A 54 -5.40 -12.11 -1.14
N GLU A 55 -5.64 -12.13 -2.43
CA GLU A 55 -5.00 -11.31 -3.45
C GLU A 55 -5.98 -10.21 -3.83
N VAL A 56 -5.65 -8.96 -3.58
CA VAL A 56 -6.57 -7.82 -3.76
C VAL A 56 -6.32 -7.13 -5.10
N LYS A 57 -7.38 -6.87 -5.85
CA LYS A 57 -7.31 -6.16 -7.13
C LYS A 57 -8.31 -5.01 -7.17
N ASN A 58 -7.79 -3.81 -7.46
CA ASN A 58 -8.59 -2.59 -7.63
C ASN A 58 -8.67 -2.21 -9.12
N TYR A 59 -9.15 -3.15 -9.94
CA TYR A 59 -9.38 -2.92 -11.37
C TYR A 59 -10.69 -2.16 -11.58
N GLU A 60 -10.77 -1.38 -12.65
CA GLU A 60 -11.93 -0.59 -13.01
C GLU A 60 -12.28 -0.81 -14.48
N GLY A 61 -13.57 -0.95 -14.78
CA GLY A 61 -14.11 -1.14 -16.12
C GLY A 61 -14.38 -2.60 -16.47
N ASP A 62 -14.51 -2.82 -17.77
CA ASP A 62 -14.94 -4.11 -18.34
C ASP A 62 -13.76 -4.98 -18.74
N PHE A 63 -13.77 -6.21 -18.29
CA PHE A 63 -12.77 -7.24 -18.60
C PHE A 63 -13.45 -8.50 -19.11
N ILE A 64 -12.72 -9.31 -19.87
CA ILE A 64 -13.19 -10.57 -20.42
C ILE A 64 -12.21 -11.68 -20.02
N TYR A 65 -12.73 -12.74 -19.43
CA TYR A 65 -11.98 -13.95 -19.14
C TYR A 65 -12.07 -14.90 -20.33
N GLU A 66 -10.93 -15.35 -20.84
CA GLU A 66 -10.85 -16.33 -21.91
C GLU A 66 -10.53 -17.70 -21.31
N THR A 67 -11.53 -18.56 -21.26
CA THR A 67 -11.44 -19.90 -20.62
C THR A 67 -10.49 -20.86 -21.30
N THR A 68 -10.27 -20.72 -22.61
CA THR A 68 -9.38 -21.60 -23.38
C THR A 68 -7.91 -21.37 -23.08
N SER A 69 -7.52 -20.16 -22.70
CA SER A 69 -6.14 -19.76 -22.45
C SER A 69 -5.87 -19.33 -21.01
N ASP A 70 -6.89 -19.33 -20.14
CA ASP A 70 -6.82 -18.79 -18.77
C ASP A 70 -6.31 -17.33 -18.69
N LYS A 71 -6.68 -16.52 -19.67
CA LYS A 71 -6.22 -15.12 -19.79
C LYS A 71 -7.36 -14.14 -19.54
N ILE A 72 -6.97 -12.95 -19.07
CA ILE A 72 -7.89 -11.83 -18.87
C ILE A 72 -7.48 -10.68 -19.79
N TYR A 73 -8.47 -10.13 -20.47
CA TYR A 73 -8.31 -9.01 -21.38
C TYR A 73 -9.17 -7.83 -20.96
N THR A 74 -8.68 -6.61 -21.20
CA THR A 74 -9.52 -5.42 -21.17
C THR A 74 -10.49 -5.42 -22.34
N LYS A 75 -11.53 -4.60 -22.28
CA LYS A 75 -12.46 -4.37 -23.42
C LYS A 75 -11.74 -3.98 -24.72
N THR A 76 -10.58 -3.33 -24.60
CA THR A 76 -9.71 -2.94 -25.74
C THR A 76 -8.77 -4.06 -26.18
N LYS A 77 -8.96 -5.29 -25.72
CA LYS A 77 -8.17 -6.49 -26.04
C LYS A 77 -6.70 -6.43 -25.58
N ILE A 78 -6.39 -5.63 -24.57
CA ILE A 78 -5.08 -5.64 -23.93
C ILE A 78 -5.08 -6.75 -22.88
N GLU A 79 -4.13 -7.70 -23.00
CA GLU A 79 -3.94 -8.76 -22.00
C GLU A 79 -3.44 -8.18 -20.68
N ILE A 80 -4.02 -8.61 -19.57
CA ILE A 80 -3.52 -8.31 -18.23
C ILE A 80 -3.07 -9.60 -17.55
N VAL A 81 -2.16 -9.48 -16.59
CA VAL A 81 -1.71 -10.65 -15.82
C VAL A 81 -2.89 -11.23 -15.03
N ASN A 82 -3.17 -12.52 -15.23
CA ASN A 82 -4.21 -13.21 -14.49
C ASN A 82 -3.80 -13.33 -13.01
N PRO A 83 -4.56 -12.76 -12.07
CA PRO A 83 -4.22 -12.78 -10.65
C PRO A 83 -4.22 -14.19 -10.04
N LEU A 84 -4.88 -15.16 -10.67
CA LEU A 84 -4.84 -16.57 -10.24
C LEU A 84 -3.44 -17.17 -10.30
N ILE A 85 -2.59 -16.72 -11.21
CA ILE A 85 -1.19 -17.17 -11.31
C ILE A 85 -0.42 -16.74 -10.06
N GLN A 86 -0.60 -15.49 -9.64
CA GLN A 86 0.01 -14.94 -8.43
C GLN A 86 -0.53 -15.67 -7.19
N LEU A 87 -1.84 -15.81 -7.09
CA LEU A 87 -2.53 -16.48 -5.99
C LEU A 87 -2.05 -17.93 -5.80
N LYS A 88 -1.99 -18.72 -6.88
CA LYS A 88 -1.52 -20.11 -6.84
C LYS A 88 -0.06 -20.24 -6.43
N ARG A 89 0.79 -19.31 -6.92
CA ARG A 89 2.19 -19.25 -6.51
C ARG A 89 2.31 -18.96 -5.00
N THR A 90 1.58 -17.97 -4.52
CA THR A 90 1.54 -17.58 -3.10
C THR A 90 1.07 -18.74 -2.21
N GLU A 91 -0.02 -19.42 -2.59
CA GLU A 91 -0.53 -20.61 -1.92
C GLU A 91 0.53 -21.68 -1.77
N THR A 92 1.20 -22.02 -2.89
CA THR A 92 2.24 -23.07 -2.92
C THR A 92 3.41 -22.71 -1.99
N LEU A 93 3.91 -21.48 -2.07
CA LEU A 93 5.05 -21.03 -1.27
C LEU A 93 4.72 -20.92 0.21
N LEU A 94 3.52 -20.41 0.56
CA LEU A 94 3.06 -20.36 1.94
C LEU A 94 2.88 -21.76 2.53
N HIS A 95 2.31 -22.69 1.77
CA HIS A 95 2.16 -24.08 2.19
C HIS A 95 3.52 -24.72 2.49
N GLN A 96 4.51 -24.57 1.60
CA GLN A 96 5.88 -25.05 1.83
C GLN A 96 6.51 -24.40 3.06
N LEU A 97 6.31 -23.10 3.26
CA LEU A 97 6.82 -22.36 4.42
C LEU A 97 6.25 -22.93 5.72
N LEU A 98 4.94 -23.08 5.82
CA LEU A 98 4.27 -23.61 6.99
C LEU A 98 4.68 -25.04 7.30
N GLN A 99 4.78 -25.90 6.28
CA GLN A 99 5.27 -27.26 6.43
C GLN A 99 6.71 -27.33 6.96
N SER A 100 7.59 -26.44 6.51
CA SER A 100 8.98 -26.39 6.98
C SER A 100 9.11 -26.10 8.49
N PHE A 101 8.07 -25.51 9.09
CA PHE A 101 7.95 -25.26 10.54
C PHE A 101 7.06 -26.29 11.26
N GLY A 102 6.62 -27.34 10.57
CA GLY A 102 5.77 -28.38 11.13
C GLY A 102 4.31 -27.97 11.35
N PHE A 103 3.88 -26.87 10.74
CA PHE A 103 2.48 -26.46 10.80
C PHE A 103 1.66 -27.14 9.69
N THR A 104 0.57 -27.79 10.13
CA THR A 104 -0.44 -28.35 9.22
C THR A 104 -1.76 -27.64 9.49
N ILE A 105 -2.21 -26.85 8.52
CA ILE A 105 -3.46 -26.12 8.54
C ILE A 105 -3.94 -25.96 7.09
N LYS A 106 -5.26 -25.99 6.88
CA LYS A 106 -5.84 -25.77 5.55
C LYS A 106 -5.56 -24.33 5.08
N ILE A 107 -5.21 -24.16 3.81
CA ILE A 107 -5.12 -22.86 3.16
C ILE A 107 -6.29 -22.77 2.17
N ASP A 108 -7.00 -21.66 2.18
CA ASP A 108 -8.06 -21.30 1.25
C ASP A 108 -7.69 -19.95 0.61
N THR A 109 -7.78 -19.85 -0.70
CA THR A 109 -7.25 -18.68 -1.41
C THR A 109 -8.33 -18.04 -2.27
N SER A 110 -8.35 -16.70 -2.34
CA SER A 110 -9.31 -15.97 -3.16
C SER A 110 -8.72 -14.67 -3.72
N VAL A 111 -9.12 -14.32 -4.94
CA VAL A 111 -8.88 -12.99 -5.51
C VAL A 111 -10.08 -12.11 -5.19
N ILE A 112 -9.82 -10.97 -4.58
CA ILE A 112 -10.84 -10.01 -4.18
C ILE A 112 -10.80 -8.81 -5.13
N PHE A 113 -11.86 -8.60 -5.88
CA PHE A 113 -12.04 -7.39 -6.69
C PHE A 113 -12.82 -6.36 -5.86
N VAL A 114 -12.17 -5.29 -5.43
CA VAL A 114 -12.77 -4.32 -4.49
C VAL A 114 -13.48 -3.16 -5.17
N ASN A 115 -13.15 -2.87 -6.43
CA ASN A 115 -13.70 -1.72 -7.14
C ASN A 115 -15.15 -1.98 -7.59
N PRO A 116 -16.15 -1.17 -7.18
CA PRO A 116 -17.53 -1.35 -7.58
C PRO A 116 -17.76 -1.23 -9.09
N GLU A 117 -16.90 -0.50 -9.80
CA GLU A 117 -16.95 -0.33 -11.25
C GLU A 117 -16.25 -1.47 -12.03
N PHE A 118 -15.90 -2.59 -11.36
CA PHE A 118 -15.27 -3.74 -12.01
C PHE A 118 -16.29 -4.75 -12.49
N THR A 119 -16.16 -5.16 -13.74
CA THR A 119 -16.94 -6.27 -14.32
C THR A 119 -16.02 -7.24 -15.06
N LEU A 120 -16.17 -8.53 -14.80
CA LEU A 120 -15.47 -9.60 -15.49
C LEU A 120 -16.47 -10.51 -16.20
N TYR A 121 -16.50 -10.46 -17.52
CA TYR A 121 -17.35 -11.30 -18.35
C TYR A 121 -16.73 -12.68 -18.55
N GLN A 122 -17.57 -13.70 -18.72
CA GLN A 122 -17.21 -15.08 -19.07
C GLN A 122 -16.33 -15.80 -18.04
N ALA A 123 -16.18 -15.28 -16.83
CA ALA A 123 -15.45 -15.98 -15.78
C ALA A 123 -16.23 -17.22 -15.31
N PRO A 124 -15.59 -18.42 -15.28
CA PRO A 124 -16.18 -19.60 -14.67
C PRO A 124 -16.54 -19.37 -13.19
N MET A 125 -17.68 -19.94 -12.78
CA MET A 125 -18.18 -19.75 -11.40
C MET A 125 -17.34 -20.45 -10.34
N GLU A 126 -16.56 -21.44 -10.75
CA GLU A 126 -15.72 -22.27 -9.89
C GLU A 126 -14.39 -21.58 -9.51
N LEU A 127 -14.04 -20.52 -10.21
CA LEU A 127 -12.81 -19.77 -9.90
C LEU A 127 -12.93 -19.04 -8.56
N PRO A 128 -11.84 -18.96 -7.79
CA PRO A 128 -11.85 -18.35 -6.47
C PRO A 128 -11.86 -16.81 -6.57
N PHE A 129 -12.81 -16.27 -7.33
CA PHE A 129 -13.06 -14.85 -7.48
C PHE A 129 -14.16 -14.38 -6.56
N ILE A 130 -13.93 -13.31 -5.85
CA ILE A 130 -14.92 -12.59 -5.06
C ILE A 130 -15.10 -11.21 -5.70
N PHE A 131 -16.26 -11.01 -6.32
CA PHE A 131 -16.59 -9.75 -6.98
C PHE A 131 -17.11 -8.70 -5.98
N PRO A 132 -17.07 -7.41 -6.31
CA PRO A 132 -17.49 -6.33 -5.41
C PRO A 132 -18.88 -6.56 -4.81
N THR A 133 -19.82 -7.01 -5.62
CA THR A 133 -21.21 -7.35 -5.21
C THR A 133 -21.30 -8.57 -4.29
N GLN A 134 -20.25 -9.36 -4.18
CA GLN A 134 -20.19 -10.59 -3.39
C GLN A 134 -19.47 -10.40 -2.04
N ILE A 135 -18.70 -9.33 -1.87
CA ILE A 135 -17.87 -9.11 -0.68
C ILE A 135 -18.70 -9.17 0.60
N ASN A 136 -19.79 -8.43 0.69
CA ASN A 136 -20.64 -8.43 1.88
C ASN A 136 -21.19 -9.83 2.22
N ARG A 137 -21.58 -10.62 1.21
CA ARG A 137 -22.04 -12.01 1.41
C ARG A 137 -20.88 -12.90 1.85
N PHE A 138 -19.69 -12.68 1.33
CA PHE A 138 -18.49 -13.41 1.71
C PHE A 138 -18.10 -13.14 3.17
N ILE A 139 -18.08 -11.89 3.62
CA ILE A 139 -17.83 -11.50 5.01
C ILE A 139 -18.89 -12.12 5.94
N LYS A 140 -20.18 -12.09 5.58
CA LYS A 140 -21.22 -12.77 6.35
C LYS A 140 -20.99 -14.28 6.49
N LYS A 141 -20.46 -14.94 5.44
CA LYS A 141 -20.11 -16.36 5.50
C LYS A 141 -18.91 -16.61 6.44
N LEU A 142 -17.92 -15.72 6.47
CA LEU A 142 -16.80 -15.79 7.41
C LEU A 142 -17.30 -15.60 8.84
N ASN A 143 -18.13 -14.62 9.12
CA ASN A 143 -18.71 -14.35 10.43
C ASN A 143 -19.58 -15.52 10.96
N ALA A 144 -20.22 -16.26 10.07
CA ALA A 144 -21.00 -17.46 10.45
C ALA A 144 -20.12 -18.65 10.85
N LYS A 145 -18.81 -18.60 10.60
CA LYS A 145 -17.88 -19.65 11.03
C LYS A 145 -17.49 -19.41 12.49
N HIS A 146 -17.74 -20.39 13.34
CA HIS A 146 -17.20 -20.37 14.69
C HIS A 146 -15.68 -20.52 14.65
N SER A 147 -14.97 -19.48 15.06
CA SER A 147 -13.51 -19.49 15.11
C SER A 147 -13.04 -19.40 16.57
N LYS A 148 -12.07 -20.24 16.92
CA LYS A 148 -11.37 -20.21 18.20
C LYS A 148 -9.88 -20.19 17.96
N ILE A 149 -9.25 -19.07 18.22
CA ILE A 149 -7.80 -18.94 18.15
C ILE A 149 -7.16 -19.62 19.37
N THR A 150 -6.13 -20.40 19.12
CA THR A 150 -5.32 -21.12 20.09
C THR A 150 -3.88 -20.64 20.04
N GLU A 151 -3.06 -21.06 20.99
CA GLU A 151 -1.61 -20.78 21.00
C GLU A 151 -0.92 -21.20 19.69
N LYS A 152 -1.36 -22.31 19.07
CA LYS A 152 -0.83 -22.74 17.77
C LYS A 152 -1.05 -21.68 16.68
N HIS A 153 -2.21 -21.04 16.62
CA HIS A 153 -2.51 -20.00 15.64
C HIS A 153 -1.68 -18.74 15.90
N GLN A 154 -1.50 -18.40 17.20
CA GLN A 154 -0.63 -17.29 17.57
C GLN A 154 0.83 -17.57 17.17
N LEU A 155 1.34 -18.77 17.41
CA LEU A 155 2.68 -19.17 16.97
C LEU A 155 2.86 -19.09 15.45
N ILE A 156 1.83 -19.44 14.66
CA ILE A 156 1.85 -19.28 13.19
C ILE A 156 1.96 -17.80 12.85
N ALA A 157 1.11 -16.95 13.42
CA ALA A 157 1.12 -15.51 13.16
C ALA A 157 2.46 -14.87 13.53
N ASP A 158 2.96 -15.14 14.74
CA ASP A 158 4.25 -14.61 15.23
C ASP A 158 5.42 -15.07 14.34
N LYS A 159 5.36 -16.32 13.87
CA LYS A 159 6.37 -16.85 12.96
C LYS A 159 6.34 -16.13 11.61
N LEU A 160 5.17 -15.95 11.02
CA LEU A 160 5.03 -15.22 9.75
C LEU A 160 5.50 -13.77 9.89
N LEU A 161 5.12 -13.08 10.98
CA LEU A 161 5.58 -11.73 11.28
C LEU A 161 7.10 -11.66 11.47
N SER A 162 7.70 -12.65 12.15
CA SER A 162 9.16 -12.68 12.34
C SER A 162 9.95 -12.88 11.05
N LEU A 163 9.32 -13.45 10.02
CA LEU A 163 9.89 -13.69 8.70
C LEU A 163 9.57 -12.59 7.69
N HIS A 164 8.70 -11.65 8.06
CA HIS A 164 8.37 -10.51 7.22
C HIS A 164 9.60 -9.66 6.95
N MET A 165 9.85 -9.41 5.67
CA MET A 165 10.94 -8.56 5.20
C MET A 165 10.44 -7.13 5.00
N ARG A 166 11.13 -6.16 5.59
CA ARG A 166 10.77 -4.73 5.46
C ARG A 166 10.97 -4.18 4.05
N GLU A 167 11.87 -4.78 3.28
CA GLU A 167 12.18 -4.36 1.92
C GLU A 167 12.30 -5.56 1.00
N SER A 168 11.71 -5.49 -0.18
CA SER A 168 11.98 -6.46 -1.23
C SER A 168 13.41 -6.29 -1.72
N GLN A 169 14.21 -7.36 -1.68
CA GLN A 169 15.57 -7.36 -2.25
C GLN A 169 15.59 -7.02 -3.76
N ASN A 170 14.43 -7.08 -4.40
CA ASN A 170 14.21 -6.77 -5.81
C ASN A 170 13.46 -5.46 -6.05
N SER A 171 13.17 -4.67 -5.02
CA SER A 171 12.58 -3.35 -5.20
C SER A 171 13.64 -2.44 -5.83
N LYS A 172 13.68 -2.46 -7.15
CA LYS A 172 14.39 -1.44 -7.91
C LYS A 172 13.59 -0.15 -7.77
N LEU A 173 13.82 0.58 -6.68
CA LEU A 173 13.38 1.97 -6.65
C LEU A 173 13.90 2.64 -7.94
N PRO A 174 13.06 3.38 -8.67
CA PRO A 174 13.51 4.10 -9.83
C PRO A 174 14.69 4.97 -9.41
N LYS A 175 15.80 4.88 -10.13
CA LYS A 175 16.94 5.77 -9.90
C LYS A 175 16.50 7.17 -10.30
N PHE A 176 16.57 8.09 -9.38
CA PHE A 176 16.29 9.50 -9.61
C PHE A 176 17.33 10.35 -8.88
N GLU A 177 17.60 11.52 -9.43
CA GLU A 177 18.46 12.52 -8.84
C GLU A 177 17.64 13.73 -8.42
N TYR A 178 18.11 14.46 -7.42
CA TYR A 178 17.41 15.63 -6.87
C TYR A 178 17.00 16.65 -7.95
N GLU A 179 17.86 16.84 -8.96
CA GLU A 179 17.64 17.80 -10.06
C GLU A 179 16.57 17.34 -11.07
N GLN A 180 16.26 16.04 -11.11
CA GLN A 180 15.29 15.47 -12.06
C GLN A 180 13.85 15.54 -11.53
N LEU A 181 13.69 15.77 -10.24
CA LEU A 181 12.37 15.78 -9.63
C LEU A 181 11.69 17.14 -9.78
N LYS A 182 10.39 17.11 -10.01
CA LYS A 182 9.54 18.31 -9.95
C LYS A 182 9.45 18.77 -8.51
N LYS A 183 9.96 19.96 -8.23
CA LYS A 183 9.98 20.57 -6.91
C LYS A 183 8.75 21.44 -6.70
N GLY A 184 8.28 21.54 -5.47
CA GLY A 184 7.12 22.35 -5.08
C GLY A 184 6.30 21.70 -3.97
N ILE A 185 5.53 22.48 -3.26
CA ILE A 185 4.55 21.96 -2.29
C ILE A 185 3.36 21.37 -3.07
N THR A 186 3.05 20.11 -2.85
CA THR A 186 1.83 19.48 -3.36
C THR A 186 0.63 19.78 -2.47
N CYS A 187 -0.57 19.79 -3.04
CA CYS A 187 -1.81 19.90 -2.26
C CYS A 187 -2.04 18.61 -1.45
N GLU A 188 -2.34 18.73 -0.16
CA GLU A 188 -2.64 17.59 0.71
C GLU A 188 -3.88 16.81 0.24
N ALA A 189 -4.91 17.51 -0.26
CA ALA A 189 -6.17 16.87 -0.64
C ALA A 189 -6.16 16.22 -2.03
N CYS A 190 -5.54 16.84 -3.05
CA CYS A 190 -5.61 16.35 -4.44
C CYS A 190 -4.25 16.05 -5.08
N GLY A 191 -3.13 16.25 -4.37
CA GLY A 191 -1.78 16.00 -4.88
C GLY A 191 -1.29 16.98 -5.96
N SER A 192 -2.07 17.98 -6.31
CA SER A 192 -1.72 18.97 -7.34
C SER A 192 -0.57 19.86 -6.91
N PHE A 193 0.33 20.20 -7.84
CA PHE A 193 1.39 21.20 -7.66
C PHE A 193 0.89 22.66 -7.83
N LEU A 194 -0.39 22.86 -8.15
CA LEU A 194 -0.97 24.20 -8.34
C LEU A 194 -1.30 24.88 -6.99
N VAL A 195 -0.31 24.93 -6.10
CA VAL A 195 -0.40 25.53 -4.78
C VAL A 195 0.23 26.92 -4.79
N SER A 196 -0.38 27.88 -4.10
CA SER A 196 0.10 29.27 -3.96
C SER A 196 0.25 29.66 -2.50
N ASP A 197 1.38 30.36 -2.17
CA ASP A 197 1.61 30.97 -0.86
C ASP A 197 0.81 32.27 -0.74
N MET A 198 -0.22 32.27 0.14
CA MET A 198 -1.07 33.42 0.47
C MET A 198 -0.70 34.05 1.81
N GLY A 199 0.54 33.93 2.23
CA GLY A 199 1.06 34.50 3.48
C GLY A 199 0.99 33.52 4.64
N ARG A 200 -0.14 33.32 5.27
CA ARG A 200 -0.29 32.36 6.40
C ARG A 200 -0.72 30.96 5.93
N SER A 201 -1.31 30.88 4.75
CA SER A 201 -1.86 29.63 4.20
C SER A 201 -1.35 29.37 2.80
N CYS A 202 -1.26 28.11 2.46
CA CYS A 202 -1.13 27.58 1.10
C CYS A 202 -2.52 27.28 0.56
N VAL A 203 -2.83 27.73 -0.66
CA VAL A 203 -4.13 27.50 -1.30
C VAL A 203 -3.91 26.73 -2.61
N CYS A 204 -4.62 25.62 -2.77
CA CYS A 204 -4.63 24.86 -4.02
C CYS A 204 -5.57 25.54 -5.02
N LYS A 205 -5.06 25.84 -6.22
CA LYS A 205 -5.87 26.44 -7.28
C LYS A 205 -6.78 25.44 -7.99
N GLU A 206 -6.55 24.13 -7.80
CA GLU A 206 -7.31 23.09 -8.46
C GLU A 206 -8.55 22.67 -7.64
N CYS A 207 -8.38 22.37 -6.35
CA CYS A 207 -9.48 21.90 -5.50
C CYS A 207 -9.91 22.90 -4.42
N GLY A 208 -9.25 24.05 -4.32
CA GLY A 208 -9.57 25.07 -3.30
C GLY A 208 -9.11 24.75 -1.88
N HIS A 209 -8.44 23.59 -1.65
CA HIS A 209 -7.97 23.21 -0.31
C HIS A 209 -7.01 24.25 0.26
N ILE A 210 -7.17 24.53 1.56
CA ILE A 210 -6.37 25.51 2.30
C ILE A 210 -5.63 24.79 3.42
N GLU A 211 -4.31 24.92 3.44
CA GLU A 211 -3.42 24.35 4.46
C GLU A 211 -2.55 25.44 5.07
N GLU A 212 -2.25 25.39 6.38
CA GLU A 212 -1.29 26.31 6.98
C GLU A 212 0.10 26.13 6.37
N VAL A 213 0.80 27.23 6.08
CA VAL A 213 2.12 27.17 5.43
C VAL A 213 3.12 26.35 6.26
N SER A 214 3.07 26.44 7.59
CA SER A 214 3.95 25.65 8.46
C SER A 214 3.73 24.16 8.26
N SER A 215 2.47 23.70 8.26
CA SER A 215 2.09 22.30 8.04
C SER A 215 2.51 21.80 6.66
N ALA A 216 2.24 22.58 5.61
CA ALA A 216 2.61 22.27 4.23
C ALA A 216 4.13 22.10 4.07
N VAL A 217 4.92 22.98 4.67
CA VAL A 217 6.39 22.90 4.64
C VAL A 217 6.89 21.67 5.41
N ILE A 218 6.37 21.40 6.61
CA ILE A 218 6.78 20.23 7.40
C ILE A 218 6.42 18.92 6.68
N ARG A 219 5.26 18.84 6.05
CA ARG A 219 4.86 17.70 5.23
C ARG A 219 5.82 17.50 4.04
N SER A 220 6.19 18.59 3.35
CA SER A 220 7.18 18.55 2.25
C SER A 220 8.58 18.17 2.73
N ILE A 221 8.98 18.51 3.97
CA ILE A 221 10.24 18.06 4.56
C ILE A 221 10.22 16.55 4.79
N LYS A 222 9.12 15.98 5.30
CA LYS A 222 8.98 14.54 5.48
C LYS A 222 9.08 13.79 4.15
N GLU A 223 8.44 14.32 3.10
CA GLU A 223 8.57 13.79 1.74
C GLU A 223 10.02 13.84 1.26
N PHE A 224 10.70 14.97 1.44
CA PHE A 224 12.12 15.12 1.08
C PHE A 224 13.01 14.12 1.82
N GLN A 225 12.80 13.92 3.12
CA GLN A 225 13.56 12.94 3.91
C GLN A 225 13.36 11.50 3.42
N LEU A 226 12.15 11.13 3.01
CA LEU A 226 11.87 9.82 2.42
C LEU A 226 12.58 9.61 1.08
N LEU A 227 12.61 10.63 0.23
CA LEU A 227 13.25 10.56 -1.09
C LEU A 227 14.78 10.63 -0.99
N PHE A 228 15.31 11.40 -0.03
CA PHE A 228 16.73 11.69 0.11
C PHE A 228 17.21 11.50 1.56
N PRO A 229 17.21 10.28 2.11
CA PRO A 229 17.54 10.02 3.52
C PRO A 229 18.98 10.41 3.89
N ASN A 230 19.88 10.50 2.91
CA ASN A 230 21.29 10.87 3.12
C ASN A 230 21.57 12.37 2.95
N LEU A 231 20.59 13.16 2.51
CA LEU A 231 20.77 14.60 2.37
C LEU A 231 20.37 15.34 3.64
N LYS A 232 21.25 16.25 4.07
CA LYS A 232 21.01 17.07 5.26
C LYS A 232 19.93 18.11 5.00
N ILE A 233 19.02 18.29 5.95
CA ILE A 233 18.03 19.35 5.90
C ILE A 233 18.74 20.69 6.19
N THR A 234 18.71 21.59 5.24
CA THR A 234 19.17 22.96 5.38
C THR A 234 18.12 23.93 4.87
N THR A 235 18.17 25.19 5.34
CA THR A 235 17.24 26.21 4.83
C THR A 235 17.30 26.38 3.33
N ASN A 236 18.49 26.20 2.72
CA ASN A 236 18.67 26.33 1.28
C ASN A 236 17.96 25.21 0.51
N ILE A 237 18.19 23.97 0.92
CA ILE A 237 17.62 22.78 0.29
C ILE A 237 16.10 22.80 0.40
N ILE A 238 15.56 23.09 1.59
CA ILE A 238 14.10 23.12 1.78
C ILE A 238 13.44 24.29 1.08
N TYR A 239 14.12 25.43 0.99
CA TYR A 239 13.63 26.55 0.18
C TYR A 239 13.55 26.20 -1.29
N ASP A 240 14.58 25.53 -1.83
CA ASP A 240 14.58 25.04 -3.21
C ASP A 240 13.55 23.91 -3.44
N TRP A 241 13.41 23.01 -2.48
CA TRP A 241 12.42 21.93 -2.55
C TRP A 241 10.97 22.44 -2.56
N CYS A 242 10.64 23.38 -1.69
CA CYS A 242 9.29 23.90 -1.56
C CYS A 242 8.85 24.85 -2.69
N GLN A 243 9.74 25.52 -3.41
CA GLN A 243 9.54 26.44 -4.54
C GLN A 243 8.47 27.54 -4.35
N VAL A 244 7.31 27.15 -3.83
CA VAL A 244 6.12 28.01 -3.66
C VAL A 244 6.33 29.18 -2.69
N ILE A 245 7.23 29.01 -1.71
CA ILE A 245 7.45 29.98 -0.65
C ILE A 245 8.35 31.11 -1.12
N LYS A 246 7.80 32.34 -1.18
CA LYS A 246 8.51 33.51 -1.74
C LYS A 246 9.77 33.90 -0.98
N TYR A 247 9.78 33.75 0.36
CA TYR A 247 10.84 34.28 1.21
C TYR A 247 11.55 33.17 1.98
N LYS A 248 12.83 32.99 1.73
CA LYS A 248 13.68 32.04 2.41
C LYS A 248 13.69 32.18 3.94
N LYS A 249 13.58 33.44 4.46
CA LYS A 249 13.47 33.74 5.89
C LYS A 249 12.23 33.06 6.52
N LYS A 250 11.17 32.83 5.75
CA LYS A 250 9.96 32.13 6.21
C LYS A 250 10.25 30.66 6.44
N ILE A 251 10.97 29.98 5.50
CA ILE A 251 11.44 28.62 5.68
C ILE A 251 12.34 28.51 6.92
N TYR A 252 13.34 29.39 7.06
CA TYR A 252 14.21 29.40 8.23
C TYR A 252 13.41 29.40 9.54
N ARG A 253 12.42 30.30 9.69
CA ARG A 253 11.62 30.39 10.90
C ARG A 253 10.75 29.15 11.16
N ILE A 254 10.28 28.49 10.09
CA ILE A 254 9.50 27.25 10.22
C ILE A 254 10.41 26.11 10.69
N LEU A 255 11.60 25.98 10.10
CA LEU A 255 12.59 24.98 10.50
C LEU A 255 13.03 25.18 11.96
N GLU A 256 13.37 26.41 12.35
CA GLU A 256 13.82 26.76 13.71
C GLU A 256 12.75 26.43 14.79
N ARG A 257 11.47 26.59 14.46
CA ARG A 257 10.36 26.33 15.40
C ARG A 257 9.98 24.86 15.53
N ASN A 258 10.19 24.08 14.49
CA ASN A 258 9.62 22.73 14.40
C ASN A 258 10.67 21.60 14.41
N LEU A 259 11.94 21.93 14.20
CA LEU A 259 13.02 20.97 14.11
C LEU A 259 14.17 21.35 15.04
N LYS A 260 14.94 20.38 15.44
CA LYS A 260 16.14 20.58 16.25
C LYS A 260 17.29 21.12 15.38
N MET A 261 17.81 22.30 15.73
CA MET A 261 18.93 22.92 15.05
C MET A 261 20.24 22.33 15.54
N ILE A 262 21.12 21.90 14.62
CA ILE A 262 22.43 21.37 14.89
C ILE A 262 23.48 22.19 14.13
N GLY A 263 24.54 22.58 14.81
CA GLY A 263 25.62 23.39 14.24
C GLY A 263 25.42 24.89 14.40
N THR A 264 26.34 25.68 13.86
CA THR A 264 26.37 27.15 13.98
C THR A 264 26.62 27.81 12.62
N ASN A 265 26.09 29.02 12.43
CA ASN A 265 26.33 29.85 11.25
C ASN A 265 26.02 29.17 9.91
N ARG A 266 26.98 29.07 8.99
CA ARG A 266 26.81 28.52 7.64
C ARG A 266 26.58 27.00 7.60
N TRP A 267 26.83 26.30 8.71
CA TRP A 267 26.81 24.85 8.83
C TRP A 267 25.60 24.34 9.60
N VAL A 268 24.57 25.17 9.73
CA VAL A 268 23.32 24.78 10.41
C VAL A 268 22.58 23.76 9.57
N VAL A 269 22.26 22.63 10.21
CA VAL A 269 21.37 21.57 9.71
C VAL A 269 20.24 21.35 10.71
N TYR A 270 19.15 20.75 10.26
CA TYR A 270 17.97 20.50 11.07
C TYR A 270 17.64 19.00 11.10
N GLU A 271 17.14 18.51 12.25
CA GLU A 271 16.69 17.14 12.49
C GLU A 271 15.32 17.11 13.18
#